data_c1ba897af12c94d3bdaae04956cdec36
#
_entry.id   c1ba897af12c94d3bdaae04956cdec36
#
_cell.length_a   1.000
_cell.length_b   1.000
_cell.length_c   1.000
_cell.angle_alpha   90.00
_cell.angle_beta   90.00
_cell.angle_gamma   90.00
#
_symmetry.space_group_name_H-M   'P 1'
#
loop_
_entity.id
_entity.type
_entity.pdbx_description
1 polymer ?
#
loop_
_entity_poly.entity_id
_entity_poly.type
_entity_poly.pdbx_seq_one_letter_code
_entity_poly.pdbx_strand_id
1 'polypeptide(L)'
;FMNDIPLTSGIFYGWQRSSVIKSPLFLPVYYSDVLDVFNQNEHKERILLTGRDIEFSFKNSENGMHNFSFNLESGQLVAIMGGSGVGKSTLLSILNGNIIPGEGNVCLNGHPLSDPECKQLIGFVPQDDLLIEELTVFQNLWYTARLCFANLTKKEIEDRVNTILEDLDLSKIRDLAV
;
A
#
# COMPACT_ATOMS: atom_id res chain seq x y z
N PHE A 1 5.66 -27.55 -5.97
CA PHE A 1 6.80 -26.65 -6.09
C PHE A 1 6.70 -25.56 -5.01
N MET A 2 7.83 -25.20 -4.42
CA MET A 2 7.93 -24.00 -3.59
C MET A 2 8.99 -23.09 -4.21
N ASN A 3 8.60 -21.86 -4.58
CA ASN A 3 9.46 -20.93 -5.33
C ASN A 3 10.08 -21.59 -6.57
N ASP A 4 9.27 -22.34 -7.32
CA ASP A 4 9.63 -23.11 -8.52
C ASP A 4 10.61 -24.29 -8.29
N ILE A 5 10.95 -24.61 -7.03
CA ILE A 5 11.73 -25.79 -6.65
C ILE A 5 10.78 -26.96 -6.39
N PRO A 6 10.99 -28.14 -7.00
CA PRO A 6 10.16 -29.32 -6.74
C PRO A 6 10.26 -29.74 -5.27
N LEU A 7 9.13 -30.02 -4.64
CA LEU A 7 9.08 -30.55 -3.28
C LEU A 7 9.14 -32.08 -3.32
N THR A 8 9.95 -32.66 -2.45
CA THR A 8 10.10 -34.11 -2.28
C THR A 8 9.35 -34.57 -1.04
N SER A 9 8.59 -35.65 -1.14
CA SER A 9 7.87 -36.21 0.00
C SER A 9 8.83 -36.64 1.11
N GLY A 10 8.46 -36.35 2.36
CA GLY A 10 9.24 -36.70 3.55
C GLY A 10 10.36 -35.73 3.90
N ILE A 11 10.54 -34.64 3.15
CA ILE A 11 11.51 -33.59 3.46
C ILE A 11 10.77 -32.36 4.03
N PHE A 12 11.33 -31.77 5.09
CA PHE A 12 10.83 -30.51 5.65
C PHE A 12 11.47 -29.32 4.93
N TYR A 13 10.64 -28.40 4.47
CA TYR A 13 11.07 -27.16 3.81
C TYR A 13 10.67 -25.97 4.68
N GLY A 14 11.62 -25.06 4.92
CA GLY A 14 11.31 -23.80 5.59
C GLY A 14 10.45 -22.91 4.69
N TRP A 15 9.29 -22.48 5.20
CA TRP A 15 8.39 -21.60 4.47
C TRP A 15 8.58 -20.17 4.97
N GLN A 16 9.09 -19.28 4.10
CA GLN A 16 9.41 -17.89 4.40
C GLN A 16 8.32 -16.93 3.89
N ARG A 17 8.33 -15.69 4.35
CA ARG A 17 7.32 -14.67 3.98
C ARG A 17 7.17 -14.45 2.48
N SER A 18 8.26 -14.55 1.72
CA SER A 18 8.27 -14.42 0.26
C SER A 18 7.97 -15.73 -0.50
N SER A 19 7.71 -16.81 0.22
CA SER A 19 7.54 -18.14 -0.42
C SER A 19 6.12 -18.34 -0.93
N VAL A 20 6.02 -18.97 -2.10
CA VAL A 20 4.75 -19.40 -2.70
C VAL A 20 4.80 -20.91 -3.01
N ILE A 21 3.73 -21.62 -2.66
CA ILE A 21 3.52 -23.03 -3.05
C ILE A 21 2.66 -23.04 -4.30
N LYS A 22 3.16 -23.68 -5.35
CA LYS A 22 2.48 -23.82 -6.64
C LYS A 22 2.20 -25.29 -6.96
N SER A 23 1.03 -25.56 -7.53
CA SER A 23 0.63 -26.88 -8.01
C SER A 23 -0.24 -26.74 -9.25
N PRO A 24 -0.21 -27.70 -10.20
CA PRO A 24 -1.19 -27.73 -11.28
C PRO A 24 -2.63 -28.02 -10.80
N LEU A 25 -2.80 -28.50 -9.58
CA LEU A 25 -4.08 -28.98 -9.03
C LEU A 25 -4.84 -27.95 -8.22
N PHE A 26 -4.18 -26.86 -7.77
CA PHE A 26 -4.81 -25.81 -6.95
C PHE A 26 -4.14 -24.45 -7.22
N LEU A 27 -4.84 -23.38 -6.83
CA LEU A 27 -4.32 -22.02 -6.93
C LEU A 27 -3.06 -21.84 -6.07
N PRO A 28 -2.13 -20.97 -6.47
CA PRO A 28 -0.94 -20.69 -5.67
C PRO A 28 -1.31 -20.32 -4.25
N VAL A 29 -0.60 -20.89 -3.26
CA VAL A 29 -0.78 -20.60 -1.84
C VAL A 29 0.40 -19.76 -1.38
N TYR A 30 0.15 -18.57 -0.92
CA TYR A 30 1.15 -17.66 -0.39
C TYR A 30 1.30 -17.83 1.13
N TYR A 31 2.47 -17.48 1.65
CA TYR A 31 2.71 -17.47 3.08
C TYR A 31 1.69 -16.59 3.84
N SER A 32 1.32 -15.44 3.25
CA SER A 32 0.29 -14.54 3.77
C SER A 32 -1.07 -15.23 3.95
N ASP A 33 -1.48 -16.06 2.99
CA ASP A 33 -2.79 -16.72 3.01
C ASP A 33 -2.90 -17.65 4.24
N VAL A 34 -1.80 -18.34 4.56
CA VAL A 34 -1.75 -19.23 5.73
C VAL A 34 -1.70 -18.43 7.02
N LEU A 35 -0.90 -17.36 7.08
CA LEU A 35 -0.90 -16.47 8.25
C LEU A 35 -2.27 -15.88 8.50
N ASP A 36 -3.00 -15.49 7.46
CA ASP A 36 -4.34 -14.92 7.62
C ASP A 36 -5.33 -15.94 8.22
N VAL A 37 -5.21 -17.22 7.87
CA VAL A 37 -6.01 -18.28 8.49
C VAL A 37 -5.66 -18.45 9.97
N PHE A 38 -4.38 -18.41 10.34
CA PHE A 38 -3.95 -18.51 11.75
C PHE A 38 -4.31 -17.28 12.57
N ASN A 39 -4.27 -16.09 11.96
CA ASN A 39 -4.57 -14.82 12.63
C ASN A 39 -6.07 -14.48 12.66
N GLN A 40 -6.94 -15.30 12.06
CA GLN A 40 -8.40 -15.08 12.08
C GLN A 40 -9.02 -15.05 13.50
N ASN A 41 -8.29 -15.47 14.52
CA ASN A 41 -8.73 -15.39 15.92
C ASN A 41 -8.41 -14.04 16.60
N GLU A 42 -7.61 -13.18 16.01
CA GLU A 42 -7.47 -11.80 16.47
C GLU A 42 -8.52 -10.96 15.75
N HIS A 43 -9.32 -10.22 16.50
CA HIS A 43 -10.26 -9.23 15.96
C HIS A 43 -9.46 -8.17 15.16
N LYS A 44 -9.19 -8.47 13.88
CA LYS A 44 -8.68 -7.44 12.96
C LYS A 44 -9.80 -6.41 12.85
N GLU A 45 -9.60 -5.25 13.42
CA GLU A 45 -10.48 -4.10 13.18
C GLU A 45 -10.55 -3.90 11.67
N ARG A 46 -11.75 -4.07 11.12
CA ARG A 46 -11.96 -3.84 9.68
C ARG A 46 -11.79 -2.37 9.40
N ILE A 47 -10.84 -2.04 8.55
CA ILE A 47 -10.69 -0.68 8.05
C ILE A 47 -11.64 -0.51 6.87
N LEU A 48 -12.41 0.56 6.91
CA LEU A 48 -13.42 0.87 5.92
C LEU A 48 -13.13 2.23 5.30
N LEU A 49 -12.85 2.26 3.99
CA LEU A 49 -12.75 3.50 3.21
C LEU A 49 -14.02 3.67 2.41
N THR A 50 -14.76 4.73 2.70
CA THR A 50 -16.04 5.02 2.04
C THR A 50 -16.04 6.36 1.35
N GLY A 51 -16.69 6.43 0.20
CA GLY A 51 -17.01 7.68 -0.46
C GLY A 51 -18.50 7.78 -0.69
N ARG A 52 -19.09 8.93 -0.39
CA ARG A 52 -20.53 9.16 -0.58
C ARG A 52 -20.73 10.40 -1.42
N ASP A 53 -21.49 10.24 -2.49
CA ASP A 53 -21.97 11.30 -3.39
C ASP A 53 -20.84 12.23 -3.83
N ILE A 54 -19.69 11.64 -4.17
CA ILE A 54 -18.48 12.36 -4.54
C ILE A 54 -18.68 12.96 -5.92
N GLU A 55 -18.55 14.27 -6.00
CA GLU A 55 -18.49 15.03 -7.24
C GLU A 55 -17.30 15.96 -7.22
N PHE A 56 -16.60 16.07 -8.36
CA PHE A 56 -15.47 16.96 -8.50
C PHE A 56 -15.45 17.59 -9.88
N SER A 57 -15.28 18.90 -9.94
CA SER A 57 -15.10 19.66 -11.18
C SER A 57 -13.86 20.53 -11.08
N PHE A 58 -13.10 20.59 -12.17
CA PHE A 58 -12.00 21.55 -12.28
C PHE A 58 -12.53 22.98 -12.41
N LYS A 59 -11.84 23.95 -11.80
CA LYS A 59 -12.22 25.36 -11.91
C LYS A 59 -12.33 25.76 -13.36
N ASN A 60 -13.44 26.41 -13.72
CA ASN A 60 -13.73 26.91 -15.09
C ASN A 60 -13.73 25.81 -16.17
N SER A 61 -14.12 24.60 -15.85
CA SER A 61 -14.21 23.49 -16.79
C SER A 61 -15.47 22.68 -16.52
N GLU A 62 -16.09 22.17 -17.58
CA GLU A 62 -17.14 21.15 -17.46
C GLU A 62 -16.56 19.74 -17.21
N ASN A 63 -15.24 19.60 -17.29
CA ASN A 63 -14.54 18.35 -17.00
C ASN A 63 -14.49 18.11 -15.49
N GLY A 64 -14.88 16.93 -15.11
CA GLY A 64 -14.90 16.55 -13.70
C GLY A 64 -15.25 15.07 -13.53
N MET A 65 -15.56 14.71 -12.33
CA MET A 65 -16.09 13.39 -11.96
C MET A 65 -17.54 13.56 -11.55
N HIS A 66 -18.42 12.84 -12.24
CA HIS A 66 -19.83 12.79 -11.90
C HIS A 66 -20.05 12.06 -10.59
N ASN A 67 -21.17 12.34 -9.94
CA ASN A 67 -21.54 11.75 -8.66
C ASN A 67 -21.35 10.22 -8.63
N PHE A 68 -20.58 9.74 -7.68
CA PHE A 68 -20.39 8.31 -7.42
C PHE A 68 -20.16 8.04 -5.93
N SER A 69 -20.48 6.82 -5.51
CA SER A 69 -20.27 6.35 -4.15
C SER A 69 -19.55 5.00 -4.19
N PHE A 70 -18.75 4.70 -3.18
CA PHE A 70 -18.03 3.44 -3.05
C PHE A 70 -17.86 3.03 -1.59
N ASN A 71 -17.55 1.75 -1.40
CA ASN A 71 -17.26 1.15 -0.11
C ASN A 71 -16.13 0.12 -0.29
N LEU A 72 -14.99 0.32 0.36
CA LEU A 72 -13.82 -0.55 0.29
C LEU A 72 -13.43 -1.00 1.69
N GLU A 73 -13.19 -2.30 1.84
CA GLU A 73 -12.80 -2.91 3.11
C GLU A 73 -11.33 -3.32 3.10
N SER A 74 -10.71 -3.37 4.28
CA SER A 74 -9.35 -3.89 4.45
C SER A 74 -9.22 -5.30 3.87
N GLY A 75 -8.06 -5.59 3.27
CA GLY A 75 -7.79 -6.87 2.61
C GLY A 75 -8.26 -6.95 1.15
N GLN A 76 -8.93 -5.93 0.62
CA GLN A 76 -9.33 -5.88 -0.79
C GLN A 76 -8.24 -5.25 -1.66
N LEU A 77 -7.98 -5.84 -2.82
CA LEU A 77 -7.20 -5.24 -3.90
C LEU A 77 -8.16 -4.67 -4.95
N VAL A 78 -8.14 -3.36 -5.15
CA VAL A 78 -9.04 -2.68 -6.08
C VAL A 78 -8.24 -2.07 -7.23
N ALA A 79 -8.64 -2.37 -8.47
CA ALA A 79 -8.01 -1.80 -9.66
C ALA A 79 -8.92 -0.74 -10.29
N ILE A 80 -8.36 0.45 -10.58
CA ILE A 80 -9.03 1.52 -11.32
C ILE A 80 -8.55 1.49 -12.76
N MET A 81 -9.45 1.17 -13.69
CA MET A 81 -9.15 1.02 -15.11
C MET A 81 -9.83 2.12 -15.93
N GLY A 82 -9.25 2.45 -17.07
CA GLY A 82 -9.77 3.43 -18.01
C GLY A 82 -8.69 4.00 -18.92
N GLY A 83 -9.09 4.67 -19.99
CA GLY A 83 -8.21 5.33 -20.95
C GLY A 83 -7.34 6.43 -20.32
N SER A 84 -6.41 6.98 -21.11
CA SER A 84 -5.64 8.17 -20.69
C SER A 84 -6.58 9.37 -20.55
N GLY A 85 -6.36 10.20 -19.52
CA GLY A 85 -7.11 11.45 -19.31
C GLY A 85 -8.52 11.30 -18.69
N VAL A 86 -9.01 10.07 -18.41
CA VAL A 86 -10.37 9.87 -17.85
C VAL A 86 -10.50 10.19 -16.34
N GLY A 87 -9.45 10.71 -15.69
CA GLY A 87 -9.53 11.15 -14.29
C GLY A 87 -9.05 10.14 -13.25
N LYS A 88 -8.37 9.02 -13.62
CA LYS A 88 -7.87 8.02 -12.65
C LYS A 88 -6.98 8.62 -11.57
N SER A 89 -6.01 9.46 -11.96
CA SER A 89 -5.10 10.12 -11.02
C SER A 89 -5.82 11.14 -10.13
N THR A 90 -6.85 11.81 -10.66
CA THR A 90 -7.70 12.71 -9.90
C THR A 90 -8.49 11.93 -8.86
N LEU A 91 -9.06 10.79 -9.25
CA LEU A 91 -9.76 9.89 -8.31
C LEU A 91 -8.82 9.43 -7.20
N LEU A 92 -7.62 8.93 -7.52
CA LEU A 92 -6.62 8.53 -6.51
C LEU A 92 -6.26 9.70 -5.58
N SER A 93 -6.16 10.93 -6.11
CA SER A 93 -5.88 12.12 -5.30
C SER A 93 -7.05 12.52 -4.39
N ILE A 94 -8.28 12.18 -4.75
CA ILE A 94 -9.45 12.33 -3.87
C ILE A 94 -9.44 11.23 -2.80
N LEU A 95 -9.15 9.98 -3.20
CA LEU A 95 -9.13 8.84 -2.28
C LEU A 95 -8.02 8.92 -1.22
N ASN A 96 -6.92 9.60 -1.50
CA ASN A 96 -5.83 9.83 -0.53
C ASN A 96 -5.95 11.17 0.23
N GLY A 97 -7.04 11.94 -0.01
CA GLY A 97 -7.29 13.21 0.66
C GLY A 97 -6.42 14.38 0.19
N ASN A 98 -5.70 14.26 -0.95
CA ASN A 98 -4.93 15.37 -1.53
C ASN A 98 -5.83 16.37 -2.25
N ILE A 99 -6.94 15.89 -2.79
CA ILE A 99 -7.98 16.73 -3.40
C ILE A 99 -9.26 16.56 -2.58
N ILE A 100 -9.84 17.68 -2.15
CA ILE A 100 -11.15 17.69 -1.50
C ILE A 100 -12.20 17.74 -2.63
N PRO A 101 -13.17 16.82 -2.68
CA PRO A 101 -14.25 16.86 -3.67
C PRO A 101 -15.09 18.13 -3.50
N GLY A 102 -15.75 18.56 -4.58
CA GLY A 102 -16.68 19.71 -4.54
C GLY A 102 -17.96 19.39 -3.77
N GLU A 103 -18.44 18.16 -3.92
CA GLU A 103 -19.57 17.61 -3.17
C GLU A 103 -19.23 16.21 -2.66
N GLY A 104 -19.93 15.76 -1.63
CA GLY A 104 -19.70 14.50 -0.98
C GLY A 104 -18.46 14.49 -0.07
N ASN A 105 -18.11 13.32 0.43
CA ASN A 105 -16.94 13.15 1.30
C ASN A 105 -16.34 11.75 1.19
N VAL A 106 -15.05 11.65 1.49
CA VAL A 106 -14.34 10.38 1.69
C VAL A 106 -14.03 10.23 3.16
N CYS A 107 -14.36 9.08 3.73
CA CYS A 107 -14.16 8.78 5.15
C CYS A 107 -13.36 7.48 5.33
N LEU A 108 -12.47 7.48 6.32
CA LEU A 108 -11.79 6.29 6.83
C LEU A 108 -12.40 5.93 8.19
N ASN A 109 -13.01 4.76 8.32
CA ASN A 109 -13.75 4.32 9.51
C ASN A 109 -14.78 5.37 10.01
N GLY A 110 -15.44 6.07 9.08
CA GLY A 110 -16.41 7.12 9.38
C GLY A 110 -15.83 8.52 9.68
N HIS A 111 -14.50 8.65 9.77
CA HIS A 111 -13.82 9.93 9.96
C HIS A 111 -13.42 10.54 8.60
N PRO A 112 -13.73 11.81 8.34
CA PRO A 112 -13.41 12.43 7.05
C PRO A 112 -11.90 12.48 6.78
N LEU A 113 -11.47 12.22 5.55
CA LEU A 113 -10.07 12.36 5.12
C LEU A 113 -9.58 13.82 5.09
N SER A 114 -10.47 14.79 5.22
CA SER A 114 -10.09 16.19 5.47
C SER A 114 -9.45 16.41 6.84
N ASP A 115 -9.64 15.46 7.77
CA ASP A 115 -8.97 15.43 9.05
C ASP A 115 -7.49 15.02 8.85
N PRO A 116 -6.52 15.85 9.30
CA PRO A 116 -5.09 15.55 9.15
C PRO A 116 -4.66 14.22 9.78
N GLU A 117 -5.27 13.81 10.89
CA GLU A 117 -4.96 12.56 11.57
C GLU A 117 -5.36 11.34 10.69
N CYS A 118 -6.52 11.40 10.06
CA CYS A 118 -6.98 10.35 9.14
C CYS A 118 -6.15 10.29 7.86
N LYS A 119 -5.77 11.44 7.32
CA LYS A 119 -4.95 11.51 6.11
C LYS A 119 -3.59 10.84 6.28
N GLN A 120 -2.97 10.93 7.46
CA GLN A 120 -1.68 10.30 7.76
C GLN A 120 -1.73 8.76 7.77
N LEU A 121 -2.92 8.18 7.87
CA LEU A 121 -3.11 6.73 7.86
C LEU A 121 -3.11 6.12 6.45
N ILE A 122 -3.14 6.97 5.40
CA ILE A 122 -3.18 6.52 4.01
C ILE A 122 -1.79 6.69 3.38
N GLY A 123 -1.17 5.56 3.03
CA GLY A 123 0.03 5.55 2.21
C GLY A 123 -0.31 5.79 0.73
N PHE A 124 0.45 6.64 0.07
CA PHE A 124 0.31 6.93 -1.36
C PHE A 124 1.66 6.79 -2.06
N VAL A 125 1.67 6.00 -3.14
CA VAL A 125 2.83 5.87 -4.03
C VAL A 125 2.50 6.63 -5.32
N PRO A 126 3.16 7.76 -5.61
CA PRO A 126 2.91 8.52 -6.83
C PRO A 126 3.44 7.78 -8.08
N GLN A 127 3.02 8.24 -9.26
CA GLN A 127 3.48 7.69 -10.54
C GLN A 127 4.96 8.01 -10.78
N ASP A 128 5.35 9.26 -10.49
CA ASP A 128 6.75 9.67 -10.56
C ASP A 128 7.39 9.41 -9.20
N ASP A 129 8.55 8.79 -9.17
CA ASP A 129 9.27 8.57 -7.95
C ASP A 129 9.73 9.91 -7.33
N LEU A 130 9.82 9.93 -6.02
CA LEU A 130 10.31 11.06 -5.24
C LEU A 130 11.68 10.74 -4.64
N LEU A 131 12.39 9.82 -5.27
CA LEU A 131 13.70 9.38 -4.83
C LEU A 131 14.75 10.46 -5.14
N ILE A 132 15.72 10.57 -4.28
CA ILE A 132 16.88 11.45 -4.48
C ILE A 132 17.97 10.57 -5.09
N GLU A 133 18.27 10.80 -6.37
CA GLU A 133 19.19 9.96 -7.16
C GLU A 133 20.62 9.93 -6.60
N GLU A 134 21.05 11.01 -5.91
CA GLU A 134 22.39 11.10 -5.28
C GLU A 134 22.49 10.29 -3.98
N LEU A 135 21.40 9.80 -3.47
CA LEU A 135 21.34 9.00 -2.26
C LEU A 135 21.27 7.51 -2.58
N THR A 136 21.81 6.70 -1.67
CA THR A 136 21.63 5.25 -1.76
C THR A 136 20.19 4.84 -1.42
N VAL A 137 19.82 3.60 -1.78
CA VAL A 137 18.53 3.01 -1.42
C VAL A 137 18.30 3.11 0.09
N PHE A 138 19.31 2.74 0.90
CA PHE A 138 19.24 2.88 2.35
C PHE A 138 19.02 4.32 2.80
N GLN A 139 19.76 5.28 2.25
CA GLN A 139 19.68 6.68 2.64
C GLN A 139 18.30 7.28 2.31
N ASN A 140 17.74 6.98 1.13
CA ASN A 140 16.39 7.41 0.76
C ASN A 140 15.35 6.92 1.79
N LEU A 141 15.38 5.63 2.14
CA LEU A 141 14.48 5.06 3.14
C LEU A 141 14.73 5.64 4.54
N TRP A 142 15.98 5.79 4.92
CA TRP A 142 16.35 6.29 6.25
C TRP A 142 15.91 7.74 6.48
N TYR A 143 16.16 8.63 5.51
CA TYR A 143 15.73 10.03 5.62
C TYR A 143 14.19 10.14 5.59
N THR A 144 13.53 9.39 4.75
CA THR A 144 12.04 9.34 4.73
C THR A 144 11.49 8.85 6.07
N ALA A 145 12.04 7.76 6.60
CA ALA A 145 11.62 7.24 7.90
C ALA A 145 11.90 8.27 9.03
N ARG A 146 13.01 9.00 8.96
CA ARG A 146 13.35 10.05 9.92
C ARG A 146 12.36 11.22 9.92
N LEU A 147 11.81 11.56 8.76
CA LEU A 147 10.78 12.60 8.63
C LEU A 147 9.41 12.10 9.14
N CYS A 148 9.08 10.84 8.88
CA CYS A 148 7.78 10.27 9.28
C CYS A 148 7.72 9.91 10.77
N PHE A 149 8.83 9.46 11.38
CA PHE A 149 8.87 8.94 12.74
C PHE A 149 9.72 9.82 13.66
N ALA A 150 9.22 11.00 14.00
CA ALA A 150 9.93 11.97 14.84
C ALA A 150 10.31 11.43 16.23
N ASN A 151 9.56 10.47 16.77
CA ASN A 151 9.72 9.93 18.12
C ASN A 151 10.70 8.75 18.20
N LEU A 152 11.17 8.21 17.08
CA LEU A 152 12.10 7.09 17.06
C LEU A 152 13.56 7.56 17.16
N THR A 153 14.37 6.78 17.84
CA THR A 153 15.83 6.96 17.86
C THR A 153 16.44 6.59 16.51
N LYS A 154 17.66 7.05 16.26
CA LYS A 154 18.37 6.71 15.02
C LYS A 154 18.51 5.20 14.82
N LYS A 155 18.78 4.46 15.91
CA LYS A 155 18.94 3.00 15.86
C LYS A 155 17.62 2.30 15.50
N GLU A 156 16.51 2.70 16.12
CA GLU A 156 15.20 2.13 15.81
C GLU A 156 14.76 2.38 14.36
N ILE A 157 15.13 3.54 13.80
CA ILE A 157 14.90 3.83 12.39
C ILE A 157 15.77 2.94 11.50
N GLU A 158 17.05 2.79 11.83
CA GLU A 158 17.97 1.94 11.09
C GLU A 158 17.54 0.47 11.10
N ASP A 159 17.14 -0.06 12.26
CA ASP A 159 16.64 -1.42 12.41
C ASP A 159 15.37 -1.61 11.55
N ARG A 160 14.45 -0.63 11.55
CA ARG A 160 13.23 -0.66 10.74
C ARG A 160 13.50 -0.63 9.24
N VAL A 161 14.43 0.22 8.80
CA VAL A 161 14.83 0.31 7.39
C VAL A 161 15.47 -1.00 6.93
N ASN A 162 16.34 -1.60 7.75
CA ASN A 162 16.95 -2.88 7.43
C ASN A 162 15.90 -3.99 7.32
N THR A 163 14.92 -4.04 8.23
CA THR A 163 13.80 -5.00 8.14
C THR A 163 13.02 -4.84 6.81
N ILE A 164 12.71 -3.60 6.42
CA ILE A 164 12.01 -3.34 5.15
C ILE A 164 12.85 -3.78 3.94
N LEU A 165 14.15 -3.51 3.97
CA LEU A 165 15.06 -3.94 2.89
C LEU A 165 15.13 -5.46 2.78
N GLU A 166 15.10 -6.18 3.90
CA GLU A 166 15.03 -7.64 3.94
C GLU A 166 13.68 -8.16 3.42
N ASP A 167 12.58 -7.60 3.90
CA ASP A 167 11.21 -7.99 3.50
C ASP A 167 10.97 -7.79 1.98
N LEU A 168 11.61 -6.80 1.37
CA LEU A 168 11.52 -6.50 -0.06
C LEU A 168 12.63 -7.14 -0.91
N ASP A 169 13.53 -7.94 -0.32
CA ASP A 169 14.72 -8.52 -0.99
C ASP A 169 15.65 -7.47 -1.62
N LEU A 170 15.74 -6.28 -1.02
CA LEU A 170 16.55 -5.16 -1.48
C LEU A 170 17.90 -5.04 -0.74
N SER A 171 18.21 -5.95 0.20
CA SER A 171 19.42 -5.89 1.03
C SER A 171 20.72 -5.84 0.21
N LYS A 172 20.73 -6.50 -0.97
CA LYS A 172 21.90 -6.56 -1.85
C LYS A 172 22.23 -5.22 -2.53
N ILE A 173 21.22 -4.38 -2.73
CA ILE A 173 21.35 -3.08 -3.39
C ILE A 173 21.30 -1.90 -2.41
N ARG A 174 21.32 -2.21 -1.11
CA ARG A 174 21.19 -1.25 0.00
C ARG A 174 22.05 0.00 -0.18
N ASP A 175 23.30 -0.20 -0.57
CA ASP A 175 24.32 0.87 -0.65
C ASP A 175 24.57 1.35 -2.08
N LEU A 176 23.74 0.94 -3.05
CA LEU A 176 23.75 1.47 -4.42
C LEU A 176 22.99 2.80 -4.45
N ALA A 177 23.45 3.73 -5.28
CA ALA A 177 22.68 4.91 -5.62
C ALA A 177 21.43 4.52 -6.44
N VAL A 178 20.39 5.30 -6.33
CA VAL A 178 19.11 5.06 -7.02
C VAL A 178 19.22 5.45 -8.49
#